data_a5bfb87812058b65fc01c89478c747e7
#
_entry.id   a5bfb87812058b65fc01c89478c747e7
#
_cell.length_a   1.000
_cell.length_b   1.000
_cell.length_c   1.000
_cell.angle_alpha   90.00
_cell.angle_beta   90.00
_cell.angle_gamma   90.00
#
_symmetry.space_group_name_H-M   'P 1'
#
loop_
_entity.id
_entity.type
_entity.pdbx_description
1 polymer ?
#
loop_
_entity_poly.entity_id
_entity_poly.type
_entity_poly.pdbx_seq_one_letter_code
_entity_poly.pdbx_strand_id
1 'polypeptide(L)'
;MKVLVAVKRVIDFNVKPRVKMDGSGVDLMNVKMSMNPFDEIAVEEAIRLKEKGSASEIVAVSIGPAKAQETLRTALAMGADRAILVQTPDDIGSEVEPLAVAKILAKIAADEQPGMIILGKQAIDDDNNATGQMLAALLGWPQGTFASKVEPAPDAVTVTREVDGGLETDRLKLPAVVTTDLRLNEPRYASLPNIMKAKSKPLATKTPDELGVDVSRRIETLKVAEPPKRQAGDKVGSVDELVGKLKALGVVQ
;
A
#
# COMPACT_ATOMS: atom_id res chain seq x y z
N MET A 1 15.76 -10.22 11.57
CA MET A 1 15.43 -8.78 11.75
C MET A 1 13.94 -8.60 12.00
N LYS A 2 13.52 -7.46 12.61
CA LYS A 2 12.10 -7.07 12.66
C LYS A 2 11.69 -6.45 11.32
N VAL A 3 10.49 -6.77 10.84
CA VAL A 3 9.89 -6.18 9.63
C VAL A 3 8.63 -5.40 10.02
N LEU A 4 8.56 -4.14 9.61
CA LEU A 4 7.38 -3.30 9.74
C LEU A 4 6.60 -3.35 8.42
N VAL A 5 5.29 -3.60 8.47
CA VAL A 5 4.44 -3.63 7.28
C VAL A 5 3.31 -2.62 7.44
N ALA A 6 3.25 -1.64 6.55
CA ALA A 6 2.14 -0.68 6.54
C ALA A 6 0.99 -1.22 5.68
N VAL A 7 -0.25 -1.10 6.19
CA VAL A 7 -1.46 -1.56 5.51
C VAL A 7 -2.55 -0.48 5.55
N LYS A 8 -3.20 -0.25 4.42
CA LYS A 8 -4.29 0.74 4.29
C LYS A 8 -5.64 0.02 4.13
N ARG A 9 -6.67 0.56 4.79
CA ARG A 9 -8.06 0.18 4.59
C ARG A 9 -8.63 0.99 3.43
N VAL A 10 -9.06 0.31 2.37
CA VAL A 10 -9.58 0.93 1.14
C VAL A 10 -10.93 0.33 0.75
N ILE A 11 -11.65 0.94 -0.19
CA ILE A 11 -12.83 0.30 -0.81
C ILE A 11 -12.38 -1.00 -1.48
N ASP A 12 -13.13 -2.08 -1.25
CA ASP A 12 -12.87 -3.38 -1.89
C ASP A 12 -12.88 -3.21 -3.42
N PHE A 13 -11.87 -3.73 -4.10
CA PHE A 13 -11.68 -3.55 -5.55
C PHE A 13 -12.82 -4.13 -6.42
N ASN A 14 -13.67 -5.01 -5.85
CA ASN A 14 -14.87 -5.52 -6.52
C ASN A 14 -16.06 -4.56 -6.42
N VAL A 15 -15.96 -3.51 -5.63
CA VAL A 15 -17.03 -2.52 -5.43
C VAL A 15 -16.83 -1.37 -6.42
N LYS A 16 -17.86 -1.05 -7.18
CA LYS A 16 -17.87 0.18 -7.99
C LYS A 16 -18.09 1.39 -7.06
N PRO A 17 -17.12 2.30 -6.92
CA PRO A 17 -17.28 3.50 -6.10
C PRO A 17 -18.37 4.41 -6.67
N ARG A 18 -19.05 5.16 -5.81
CA ARG A 18 -20.06 6.16 -6.18
C ARG A 18 -19.60 7.52 -5.70
N VAL A 19 -19.87 8.54 -6.50
CA VAL A 19 -19.64 9.92 -6.11
C VAL A 19 -20.84 10.41 -5.29
N LYS A 20 -20.60 11.16 -4.22
CA LYS A 20 -21.66 11.83 -3.46
C LYS A 20 -22.42 12.80 -4.36
N MET A 21 -23.71 13.02 -4.08
CA MET A 21 -24.57 13.87 -4.90
C MET A 21 -24.07 15.32 -5.01
N ASP A 22 -23.41 15.82 -3.98
CA ASP A 22 -22.81 17.15 -3.93
C ASP A 22 -21.42 17.25 -4.59
N GLY A 23 -20.87 16.12 -5.05
CA GLY A 23 -19.54 16.06 -5.64
C GLY A 23 -18.38 16.27 -4.65
N SER A 24 -18.63 16.29 -3.35
CA SER A 24 -17.61 16.54 -2.32
C SER A 24 -16.63 15.36 -2.10
N GLY A 25 -16.92 14.20 -2.66
CA GLY A 25 -16.07 13.01 -2.47
C GLY A 25 -16.76 11.72 -2.91
N VAL A 26 -16.14 10.60 -2.58
CA VAL A 26 -16.69 9.27 -2.78
C VAL A 26 -17.63 8.91 -1.62
N ASP A 27 -18.78 8.30 -1.95
CA ASP A 27 -19.73 7.80 -0.95
C ASP A 27 -19.19 6.50 -0.34
N LEU A 28 -18.84 6.55 0.94
CA LEU A 28 -18.33 5.41 1.70
C LEU A 28 -19.39 4.74 2.58
N MET A 29 -20.65 5.21 2.54
CA MET A 29 -21.73 4.64 3.36
C MET A 29 -22.07 3.20 2.93
N ASN A 30 -21.98 2.27 3.87
CA ASN A 30 -22.30 0.83 3.66
C ASN A 30 -21.49 0.18 2.52
N VAL A 31 -20.30 0.70 2.25
CA VAL A 31 -19.40 0.14 1.24
C VAL A 31 -18.53 -0.92 1.89
N LYS A 32 -18.35 -2.07 1.22
CA LYS A 32 -17.39 -3.08 1.65
C LYS A 32 -15.98 -2.51 1.54
N MET A 33 -15.22 -2.62 2.63
CA MET A 33 -13.83 -2.20 2.71
C MET A 33 -12.94 -3.44 2.86
N SER A 34 -11.71 -3.35 2.37
CA SER A 34 -10.70 -4.41 2.46
C SER A 34 -9.31 -3.82 2.70
N MET A 35 -8.31 -4.68 2.87
CA MET A 35 -6.90 -4.29 2.78
C MET A 35 -6.58 -3.89 1.33
N ASN A 36 -5.75 -2.87 1.16
CA ASN A 36 -5.22 -2.52 -0.15
C ASN A 36 -4.47 -3.72 -0.76
N PRO A 37 -4.76 -4.12 -2.03
CA PRO A 37 -4.14 -5.30 -2.64
C PRO A 37 -2.60 -5.27 -2.66
N PHE A 38 -1.99 -4.11 -2.86
CA PHE A 38 -0.52 -3.99 -2.80
C PHE A 38 0.02 -4.21 -1.39
N ASP A 39 -0.76 -3.89 -0.36
CA ASP A 39 -0.37 -4.13 1.03
C ASP A 39 -0.55 -5.60 1.43
N GLU A 40 -1.52 -6.32 0.84
CA GLU A 40 -1.63 -7.78 1.00
C GLU A 40 -0.36 -8.47 0.49
N ILE A 41 0.18 -8.02 -0.65
CA ILE A 41 1.47 -8.48 -1.17
C ILE A 41 2.61 -8.19 -0.19
N ALA A 42 2.61 -7.00 0.44
CA ALA A 42 3.61 -6.61 1.42
C ALA A 42 3.57 -7.50 2.68
N VAL A 43 2.36 -7.78 3.19
CA VAL A 43 2.15 -8.70 4.33
C VAL A 43 2.63 -10.10 4.00
N GLU A 44 2.27 -10.64 2.83
CA GLU A 44 2.70 -11.96 2.38
C GLU A 44 4.22 -12.05 2.27
N GLU A 45 4.88 -11.01 1.72
CA GLU A 45 6.34 -11.03 1.60
C GLU A 45 7.02 -11.04 2.97
N ALA A 46 6.53 -10.23 3.92
CA ALA A 46 7.05 -10.25 5.29
C ALA A 46 6.91 -11.64 5.95
N ILE A 47 5.78 -12.32 5.70
CA ILE A 47 5.56 -13.68 6.20
C ILE A 47 6.54 -14.67 5.56
N ARG A 48 6.75 -14.60 4.25
CA ARG A 48 7.72 -15.44 3.53
C ARG A 48 9.15 -15.21 4.04
N LEU A 49 9.52 -13.95 4.32
CA LEU A 49 10.81 -13.63 4.94
C LEU A 49 10.96 -14.25 6.34
N LYS A 50 9.88 -14.29 7.12
CA LYS A 50 9.89 -14.93 8.44
C LYS A 50 9.96 -16.45 8.34
N GLU A 51 9.23 -17.06 7.44
CA GLU A 51 9.29 -18.51 7.18
C GLU A 51 10.69 -18.96 6.72
N LYS A 52 11.39 -18.10 5.97
CA LYS A 52 12.80 -18.33 5.57
C LYS A 52 13.82 -18.03 6.68
N GLY A 53 13.38 -17.59 7.87
CA GLY A 53 14.26 -17.25 8.99
C GLY A 53 14.96 -15.88 8.88
N SER A 54 14.67 -15.09 7.86
CA SER A 54 15.28 -13.76 7.65
C SER A 54 14.61 -12.68 8.50
N ALA A 55 13.32 -12.82 8.80
CA ALA A 55 12.60 -11.97 9.74
C ALA A 55 12.32 -12.73 11.04
N SER A 56 12.42 -12.05 12.18
CA SER A 56 12.13 -12.60 13.51
C SER A 56 10.75 -12.17 14.03
N GLU A 57 10.30 -10.98 13.64
CA GLU A 57 9.03 -10.39 14.06
C GLU A 57 8.43 -9.56 12.91
N ILE A 58 7.10 -9.63 12.76
CA ILE A 58 6.33 -8.83 11.80
C ILE A 58 5.36 -7.95 12.58
N VAL A 59 5.49 -6.63 12.40
CA VAL A 59 4.61 -5.63 13.01
C VAL A 59 3.78 -4.97 11.91
N ALA A 60 2.47 -5.19 11.92
CA ALA A 60 1.57 -4.53 10.98
C ALA A 60 1.15 -3.15 11.53
N VAL A 61 1.17 -2.13 10.68
CA VAL A 61 0.76 -0.76 11.06
C VAL A 61 -0.32 -0.28 10.12
N SER A 62 -1.37 0.34 10.66
CA SER A 62 -2.37 1.06 9.87
C SER A 62 -2.62 2.43 10.47
N ILE A 63 -2.82 3.42 9.61
CA ILE A 63 -3.18 4.78 9.99
C ILE A 63 -4.56 5.05 9.42
N GLY A 64 -5.51 5.42 10.26
CA GLY A 64 -6.89 5.64 9.85
C GLY A 64 -7.89 5.59 11.00
N PRO A 65 -9.19 5.60 10.68
CA PRO A 65 -10.25 5.55 11.69
C PRO A 65 -10.23 4.24 12.49
N ALA A 66 -10.95 4.19 13.60
CA ALA A 66 -11.04 3.00 14.48
C ALA A 66 -11.35 1.70 13.70
N LYS A 67 -12.14 1.78 12.62
CA LYS A 67 -12.45 0.64 11.74
C LYS A 67 -11.24 0.09 10.96
N ALA A 68 -10.13 0.82 10.85
CA ALA A 68 -8.90 0.31 10.22
C ALA A 68 -8.30 -0.87 11.02
N GLN A 69 -8.70 -1.06 12.27
CA GLN A 69 -8.35 -2.26 13.04
C GLN A 69 -8.83 -3.56 12.37
N GLU A 70 -9.90 -3.56 11.57
CA GLU A 70 -10.37 -4.74 10.82
C GLU A 70 -9.30 -5.22 9.83
N THR A 71 -8.67 -4.28 9.12
CA THR A 71 -7.56 -4.54 8.19
C THR A 71 -6.34 -5.09 8.93
N LEU A 72 -6.01 -4.54 10.10
CA LEU A 72 -4.95 -5.07 10.95
C LEU A 72 -5.26 -6.50 11.44
N ARG A 73 -6.51 -6.80 11.80
CA ARG A 73 -6.91 -8.18 12.15
C ARG A 73 -6.74 -9.15 10.98
N THR A 74 -6.93 -8.68 9.74
CA THR A 74 -6.63 -9.48 8.54
C THR A 74 -5.14 -9.75 8.42
N ALA A 75 -4.27 -8.75 8.57
CA ALA A 75 -2.82 -8.93 8.57
C ALA A 75 -2.35 -9.90 9.67
N LEU A 76 -2.93 -9.79 10.88
CA LEU A 76 -2.67 -10.71 12.00
C LEU A 76 -3.12 -12.15 11.69
N ALA A 77 -4.23 -12.32 10.98
CA ALA A 77 -4.74 -13.61 10.55
C ALA A 77 -3.90 -14.23 9.44
N MET A 78 -3.34 -13.42 8.55
CA MET A 78 -2.36 -13.88 7.55
C MET A 78 -1.06 -14.39 8.19
N GLY A 79 -0.58 -13.74 9.28
CA GLY A 79 0.62 -14.21 9.96
C GLY A 79 1.44 -13.16 10.69
N ALA A 80 1.07 -11.88 10.67
CA ALA A 80 1.73 -10.86 11.45
C ALA A 80 1.66 -11.18 12.96
N ASP A 81 2.67 -10.79 13.74
CA ASP A 81 2.78 -11.13 15.16
C ASP A 81 1.95 -10.20 16.03
N ARG A 82 2.03 -8.91 15.77
CA ARG A 82 1.28 -7.84 16.46
C ARG A 82 0.97 -6.70 15.51
N ALA A 83 0.14 -5.79 15.97
CA ALA A 83 -0.28 -4.67 15.16
C ALA A 83 -0.26 -3.35 15.95
N ILE A 84 -0.17 -2.24 15.23
CA ILE A 84 -0.28 -0.87 15.75
C ILE A 84 -1.30 -0.13 14.87
N LEU A 85 -2.37 0.36 15.50
CA LEU A 85 -3.29 1.30 14.89
C LEU A 85 -2.89 2.73 15.31
N VAL A 86 -2.58 3.58 14.34
CA VAL A 86 -2.54 5.02 14.59
C VAL A 86 -3.90 5.58 14.23
N GLN A 87 -4.72 5.77 15.27
CA GLN A 87 -6.11 6.14 15.10
C GLN A 87 -6.25 7.63 14.79
N THR A 88 -6.88 7.92 13.69
CA THR A 88 -7.30 9.27 13.27
C THR A 88 -8.80 9.45 13.53
N PRO A 89 -9.32 10.69 13.53
CA PRO A 89 -10.77 10.93 13.59
C PRO A 89 -11.54 10.19 12.50
N ASP A 90 -12.76 9.80 12.82
CA ASP A 90 -13.70 9.09 11.91
C ASP A 90 -14.29 10.00 10.82
N ASP A 91 -13.78 11.19 10.65
CA ASP A 91 -14.25 12.11 9.62
C ASP A 91 -13.96 11.52 8.22
N ILE A 92 -15.02 11.18 7.54
CA ILE A 92 -15.00 10.57 6.19
C ILE A 92 -14.34 11.49 5.14
N GLY A 93 -14.17 12.77 5.48
CA GLY A 93 -13.50 13.76 4.64
C GLY A 93 -12.00 13.96 4.93
N SER A 94 -11.47 13.37 6.00
CA SER A 94 -10.08 13.59 6.42
C SER A 94 -9.19 12.40 6.04
N GLU A 95 -8.86 12.24 4.78
CA GLU A 95 -7.76 11.35 4.39
C GLU A 95 -6.43 11.93 4.88
N VAL A 96 -5.64 11.09 5.54
CA VAL A 96 -4.30 11.49 5.96
C VAL A 96 -3.38 11.47 4.74
N GLU A 97 -2.82 12.62 4.40
CA GLU A 97 -1.98 12.78 3.22
C GLU A 97 -0.68 11.95 3.29
N PRO A 98 -0.10 11.52 2.15
CA PRO A 98 1.08 10.65 2.11
C PRO A 98 2.26 11.15 2.94
N LEU A 99 2.51 12.45 2.99
CA LEU A 99 3.60 13.00 3.80
C LEU A 99 3.34 12.87 5.32
N ALA A 100 2.10 13.06 5.75
CA ALA A 100 1.74 12.86 7.15
C ALA A 100 1.82 11.38 7.53
N VAL A 101 1.36 10.47 6.65
CA VAL A 101 1.54 9.02 6.81
C VAL A 101 3.02 8.66 6.92
N ALA A 102 3.88 9.17 6.04
CA ALA A 102 5.32 8.92 6.08
C ALA A 102 5.96 9.42 7.39
N LYS A 103 5.57 10.59 7.89
CA LYS A 103 6.04 11.11 9.19
C LYS A 103 5.60 10.23 10.36
N ILE A 104 4.37 9.74 10.37
CA ILE A 104 3.86 8.80 11.38
C ILE A 104 4.69 7.50 11.34
N LEU A 105 4.85 6.92 10.14
CA LEU A 105 5.62 5.69 9.98
C LEU A 105 7.09 5.88 10.39
N ALA A 106 7.69 7.04 10.15
CA ALA A 106 9.05 7.34 10.61
C ALA A 106 9.14 7.37 12.15
N LYS A 107 8.13 7.90 12.85
CA LYS A 107 8.07 7.84 14.32
C LYS A 107 7.91 6.41 14.84
N ILE A 108 7.02 5.64 14.22
CA ILE A 108 6.87 4.21 14.56
C ILE A 108 8.18 3.46 14.29
N ALA A 109 8.87 3.74 13.19
CA ALA A 109 10.16 3.12 12.89
C ALA A 109 11.25 3.47 13.91
N ALA A 110 11.24 4.71 14.45
CA ALA A 110 12.15 5.11 15.52
C ALA A 110 11.90 4.34 16.82
N ASP A 111 10.62 4.08 17.17
CA ASP A 111 10.25 3.30 18.35
C ASP A 111 10.55 1.80 18.16
N GLU A 112 10.22 1.26 16.98
CA GLU A 112 10.25 -0.17 16.69
C GLU A 112 11.61 -0.69 16.22
N GLN A 113 12.46 0.17 15.68
CA GLN A 113 13.79 -0.16 15.16
C GLN A 113 13.76 -1.35 14.17
N PRO A 114 12.94 -1.31 13.10
CA PRO A 114 12.88 -2.39 12.13
C PRO A 114 14.14 -2.43 11.26
N GLY A 115 14.54 -3.64 10.83
CA GLY A 115 15.57 -3.80 9.81
C GLY A 115 15.05 -3.58 8.39
N MET A 116 13.73 -3.65 8.19
CA MET A 116 13.08 -3.40 6.90
C MET A 116 11.65 -2.89 7.11
N ILE A 117 11.23 -1.96 6.27
CA ILE A 117 9.84 -1.53 6.16
C ILE A 117 9.34 -1.94 4.77
N ILE A 118 8.21 -2.65 4.73
CA ILE A 118 7.57 -3.08 3.48
C ILE A 118 6.17 -2.49 3.43
N LEU A 119 5.78 -1.94 2.30
CA LEU A 119 4.43 -1.41 2.06
C LEU A 119 4.07 -1.53 0.58
N GLY A 120 2.80 -1.46 0.26
CA GLY A 120 2.35 -1.39 -1.13
C GLY A 120 2.95 -0.19 -1.86
N LYS A 121 3.24 -0.33 -3.15
CA LYS A 121 3.76 0.79 -3.95
C LYS A 121 2.77 1.97 -4.01
N GLN A 122 1.48 1.67 -3.95
CA GLN A 122 0.38 2.63 -4.01
C GLN A 122 -0.86 2.05 -3.33
N ALA A 123 -1.86 2.87 -3.08
CA ALA A 123 -3.19 2.44 -2.66
C ALA A 123 -4.18 2.65 -3.82
N ILE A 124 -5.12 1.71 -3.99
CA ILE A 124 -6.06 1.71 -5.14
C ILE A 124 -7.13 2.81 -5.07
N ASP A 125 -7.24 3.50 -3.95
CA ASP A 125 -8.20 4.58 -3.72
C ASP A 125 -7.69 5.95 -4.17
N ASP A 126 -6.37 6.20 -4.10
CA ASP A 126 -5.77 7.48 -4.40
C ASP A 126 -4.63 7.43 -5.44
N ASP A 127 -4.03 6.26 -5.64
CA ASP A 127 -2.90 6.01 -6.55
C ASP A 127 -1.71 6.99 -6.40
N ASN A 128 -1.53 7.58 -5.23
CA ASN A 128 -0.49 8.61 -4.98
C ASN A 128 0.94 8.09 -5.18
N ASN A 129 1.22 6.82 -4.89
CA ASN A 129 2.54 6.21 -5.01
C ASN A 129 3.69 7.06 -4.44
N ALA A 130 3.51 7.63 -3.26
CA ALA A 130 4.44 8.60 -2.69
C ALA A 130 4.92 8.27 -1.27
N THR A 131 4.13 7.56 -0.47
CA THR A 131 4.39 7.32 0.96
C THR A 131 5.72 6.62 1.21
N GLY A 132 6.03 5.56 0.47
CA GLY A 132 7.25 4.78 0.67
C GLY A 132 8.51 5.59 0.38
N GLN A 133 8.52 6.35 -0.71
CA GLN A 133 9.62 7.21 -1.11
C GLN A 133 9.84 8.35 -0.12
N MET A 134 8.76 9.00 0.34
CA MET A 134 8.81 10.03 1.38
C MET A 134 9.33 9.47 2.70
N LEU A 135 8.90 8.26 3.09
CA LEU A 135 9.38 7.59 4.30
C LEU A 135 10.87 7.30 4.21
N ALA A 136 11.34 6.76 3.10
CA ALA A 136 12.76 6.46 2.88
C ALA A 136 13.62 7.74 3.01
N ALA A 137 13.16 8.84 2.39
CA ALA A 137 13.82 10.14 2.48
C ALA A 137 13.87 10.69 3.91
N LEU A 138 12.75 10.61 4.67
CA LEU A 138 12.68 11.06 6.07
C LEU A 138 13.60 10.25 6.99
N LEU A 139 13.78 8.95 6.73
CA LEU A 139 14.65 8.07 7.50
C LEU A 139 16.13 8.12 7.05
N GLY A 140 16.41 8.68 5.88
CA GLY A 140 17.72 8.59 5.25
C GLY A 140 18.11 7.14 4.88
N TRP A 141 17.10 6.29 4.60
CA TRP A 141 17.30 4.88 4.25
C TRP A 141 17.23 4.66 2.74
N PRO A 142 17.95 3.67 2.22
CA PRO A 142 17.79 3.26 0.83
C PRO A 142 16.38 2.71 0.59
N GLN A 143 15.93 2.81 -0.66
CA GLN A 143 14.60 2.36 -1.09
C GLN A 143 14.68 1.45 -2.30
N GLY A 144 13.88 0.37 -2.29
CA GLY A 144 13.62 -0.50 -3.43
C GLY A 144 12.14 -0.42 -3.78
N THR A 145 11.80 0.38 -4.80
CA THR A 145 10.41 0.63 -5.18
C THR A 145 9.94 -0.30 -6.29
N PHE A 146 8.63 -0.60 -6.33
CA PHE A 146 8.02 -1.50 -7.33
C PHE A 146 8.63 -2.91 -7.34
N ALA A 147 8.92 -3.45 -6.16
CA ALA A 147 9.58 -4.74 -6.03
C ALA A 147 8.75 -5.88 -6.60
N SER A 148 9.36 -6.65 -7.52
CA SER A 148 8.85 -7.93 -8.02
C SER A 148 9.66 -9.13 -7.51
N LYS A 149 10.80 -8.88 -6.82
CA LYS A 149 11.58 -9.89 -6.10
C LYS A 149 12.33 -9.25 -4.94
N VAL A 150 12.40 -9.96 -3.80
CA VAL A 150 13.10 -9.52 -2.59
C VAL A 150 13.94 -10.67 -2.05
N GLU A 151 15.26 -10.48 -1.97
CA GLU A 151 16.23 -11.48 -1.52
C GLU A 151 17.07 -10.89 -0.37
N PRO A 152 16.75 -11.22 0.89
CA PRO A 152 17.49 -10.72 2.04
C PRO A 152 18.86 -11.37 2.20
N ALA A 153 19.83 -10.60 2.67
CA ALA A 153 21.13 -11.01 3.15
C ALA A 153 21.34 -10.46 4.58
N PRO A 154 22.37 -10.86 5.31
CA PRO A 154 22.57 -10.43 6.70
C PRO A 154 22.61 -8.90 6.90
N ASP A 155 23.22 -8.17 5.97
CA ASP A 155 23.45 -6.72 6.05
C ASP A 155 22.79 -5.93 4.92
N ALA A 156 22.11 -6.61 4.00
CA ALA A 156 21.56 -6.01 2.79
C ALA A 156 20.29 -6.74 2.33
N VAL A 157 19.59 -6.15 1.39
CA VAL A 157 18.52 -6.79 0.62
C VAL A 157 18.74 -6.50 -0.86
N THR A 158 18.60 -7.53 -1.69
CA THR A 158 18.57 -7.37 -3.14
C THR A 158 17.12 -7.30 -3.59
N VAL A 159 16.77 -6.23 -4.31
CA VAL A 159 15.41 -5.97 -4.79
C VAL A 159 15.43 -5.88 -6.30
N THR A 160 14.65 -6.73 -6.97
CA THR A 160 14.37 -6.58 -8.40
C THR A 160 13.10 -5.75 -8.56
N ARG A 161 13.15 -4.73 -9.37
CA ARG A 161 12.15 -3.67 -9.54
C ARG A 161 11.57 -3.71 -10.95
N GLU A 162 10.27 -3.46 -11.05
CA GLU A 162 9.61 -3.21 -12.33
C GLU A 162 9.84 -1.75 -12.75
N VAL A 163 10.44 -1.55 -13.92
CA VAL A 163 10.68 -0.24 -14.52
C VAL A 163 10.20 -0.23 -15.97
N ASP A 164 9.96 0.94 -16.57
CA ASP A 164 9.37 1.04 -17.91
C ASP A 164 10.17 0.30 -19.00
N GLY A 165 11.49 0.22 -18.86
CA GLY A 165 12.37 -0.48 -19.81
C GLY A 165 12.59 -1.96 -19.51
N GLY A 166 12.00 -2.52 -18.45
CA GLY A 166 12.20 -3.92 -18.03
C GLY A 166 12.40 -4.09 -16.54
N LEU A 167 13.47 -4.77 -16.13
CA LEU A 167 13.78 -5.03 -14.72
C LEU A 167 15.10 -4.38 -14.33
N GLU A 168 15.13 -3.81 -13.14
CA GLU A 168 16.34 -3.29 -12.50
C GLU A 168 16.57 -4.04 -11.19
N THR A 169 17.81 -4.36 -10.86
CA THR A 169 18.14 -5.07 -9.62
C THR A 169 19.14 -4.26 -8.81
N ASP A 170 18.70 -3.86 -7.61
CA ASP A 170 19.45 -3.05 -6.67
C ASP A 170 19.83 -3.85 -5.42
N ARG A 171 21.03 -3.64 -4.91
CA ARG A 171 21.46 -4.13 -3.60
C ARG A 171 21.45 -2.99 -2.61
N LEU A 172 20.54 -3.06 -1.63
CA LEU A 172 20.30 -2.03 -0.63
C LEU A 172 20.90 -2.44 0.71
N LYS A 173 21.61 -1.52 1.37
CA LYS A 173 22.07 -1.72 2.74
C LYS A 173 20.86 -1.67 3.70
N LEU A 174 20.80 -2.55 4.69
CA LEU A 174 19.80 -2.49 5.75
C LEU A 174 20.18 -1.44 6.82
N PRO A 175 19.20 -0.76 7.45
CA PRO A 175 17.75 -0.87 7.19
C PRO A 175 17.33 -0.21 5.86
N ALA A 176 16.24 -0.71 5.26
CA ALA A 176 15.74 -0.26 3.97
C ALA A 176 14.21 -0.16 3.91
N VAL A 177 13.68 0.63 2.98
CA VAL A 177 12.25 0.70 2.64
C VAL A 177 12.02 0.01 1.30
N VAL A 178 11.05 -0.90 1.26
CA VAL A 178 10.66 -1.62 0.05
C VAL A 178 9.19 -1.37 -0.25
N THR A 179 8.87 -1.00 -1.50
CA THR A 179 7.48 -0.91 -1.95
C THR A 179 7.18 -2.05 -2.94
N THR A 180 6.03 -2.71 -2.75
CA THR A 180 5.70 -3.96 -3.46
C THR A 180 4.86 -3.72 -4.70
N ASP A 181 5.23 -4.39 -5.80
CA ASP A 181 4.40 -4.57 -6.98
C ASP A 181 3.55 -5.86 -6.85
N LEU A 182 2.44 -5.94 -7.59
CA LEU A 182 1.57 -7.13 -7.61
C LEU A 182 2.27 -8.39 -8.13
N ARG A 183 3.38 -8.25 -8.86
CA ARG A 183 4.15 -9.38 -9.40
C ARG A 183 5.06 -10.04 -8.39
N LEU A 184 5.23 -9.47 -7.17
CA LEU A 184 6.16 -9.97 -6.17
C LEU A 184 5.76 -11.36 -5.65
N ASN A 185 4.49 -11.54 -5.35
CA ASN A 185 3.96 -12.80 -4.81
C ASN A 185 2.44 -12.88 -4.98
N GLU A 186 1.88 -14.04 -4.62
CA GLU A 186 0.44 -14.26 -4.47
C GLU A 186 0.13 -14.39 -2.97
N PRO A 187 -0.72 -13.51 -2.40
CA PRO A 187 -1.06 -13.55 -0.99
C PRO A 187 -1.82 -14.81 -0.60
N ARG A 188 -1.50 -15.35 0.56
CA ARG A 188 -2.22 -16.49 1.14
C ARG A 188 -3.58 -16.08 1.70
N TYR A 189 -4.54 -17.00 1.67
CA TYR A 189 -5.78 -16.86 2.42
C TYR A 189 -5.57 -17.21 3.89
N ALA A 190 -6.14 -16.39 4.78
CA ALA A 190 -6.15 -16.70 6.20
C ALA A 190 -7.09 -17.88 6.49
N SER A 191 -6.60 -18.92 7.18
CA SER A 191 -7.41 -20.04 7.62
C SER A 191 -8.34 -19.64 8.77
N LEU A 192 -9.48 -20.33 8.94
CA LEU A 192 -10.40 -20.09 10.04
C LEU A 192 -9.72 -20.13 11.42
N PRO A 193 -8.84 -21.11 11.73
CA PRO A 193 -8.10 -21.11 13.00
C PRO A 193 -7.23 -19.85 13.17
N ASN A 194 -6.60 -19.36 12.11
CA ASN A 194 -5.77 -18.15 12.17
C ASN A 194 -6.62 -16.88 12.36
N ILE A 195 -7.79 -16.80 11.75
CA ILE A 195 -8.75 -15.70 11.97
C ILE A 195 -9.19 -15.68 13.46
N MET A 196 -9.46 -16.85 14.06
CA MET A 196 -9.82 -16.93 15.47
C MET A 196 -8.65 -16.50 16.38
N LYS A 197 -7.43 -16.96 16.11
CA LYS A 197 -6.22 -16.58 16.84
C LYS A 197 -5.92 -15.08 16.70
N ALA A 198 -6.15 -14.49 15.54
CA ALA A 198 -5.90 -13.07 15.30
C ALA A 198 -6.70 -12.15 16.24
N LYS A 199 -7.86 -12.59 16.75
CA LYS A 199 -8.67 -11.81 17.70
C LYS A 199 -7.94 -11.54 19.02
N SER A 200 -7.07 -12.45 19.46
CA SER A 200 -6.32 -12.34 20.72
C SER A 200 -4.89 -11.81 20.53
N LYS A 201 -4.39 -11.69 19.28
CA LYS A 201 -3.05 -11.13 19.04
C LYS A 201 -2.97 -9.66 19.47
N PRO A 202 -1.81 -9.20 19.98
CA PRO A 202 -1.62 -7.83 20.45
C PRO A 202 -1.92 -6.80 19.34
N LEU A 203 -2.71 -5.80 19.69
CA LEU A 203 -2.97 -4.62 18.87
C LEU A 203 -2.93 -3.41 19.77
N ALA A 204 -1.91 -2.57 19.59
CA ALA A 204 -1.76 -1.30 20.28
C ALA A 204 -2.45 -0.19 19.49
N THR A 205 -3.02 0.78 20.19
CA THR A 205 -3.56 2.00 19.56
C THR A 205 -2.74 3.20 20.03
N LYS A 206 -2.36 4.05 19.09
CA LYS A 206 -1.72 5.35 19.30
C LYS A 206 -2.52 6.41 18.56
N THR A 207 -2.24 7.68 18.84
CA THR A 207 -2.78 8.81 18.08
C THR A 207 -1.64 9.58 17.39
N PRO A 208 -1.91 10.38 16.34
CA PRO A 208 -0.90 11.25 15.74
C PRO A 208 -0.30 12.22 16.74
N ASP A 209 -1.11 12.75 17.69
CA ASP A 209 -0.66 13.68 18.72
C ASP A 209 0.34 13.04 19.70
N GLU A 210 0.11 11.77 20.11
CA GLU A 210 1.08 11.01 20.93
C GLU A 210 2.41 10.80 20.21
N LEU A 211 2.41 10.79 18.88
CA LEU A 211 3.60 10.69 18.05
C LEU A 211 4.21 12.06 17.70
N GLY A 212 3.56 13.15 18.09
CA GLY A 212 3.98 14.51 17.77
C GLY A 212 3.96 14.82 16.27
N VAL A 213 2.99 14.26 15.53
CA VAL A 213 2.86 14.44 14.08
C VAL A 213 1.61 15.24 13.74
N ASP A 214 1.81 16.38 13.08
CA ASP A 214 0.72 17.15 12.48
C ASP A 214 0.18 16.43 11.22
N VAL A 215 -1.11 16.10 11.25
CA VAL A 215 -1.86 15.46 10.17
C VAL A 215 -2.84 16.42 9.50
N SER A 216 -2.74 17.70 9.74
CA SER A 216 -3.60 18.70 9.11
C SER A 216 -3.47 18.64 7.58
N ARG A 217 -4.60 18.77 6.90
CA ARG A 217 -4.67 18.71 5.44
C ARG A 217 -4.01 19.95 4.83
N ARG A 218 -3.29 19.72 3.72
CA ARG A 218 -2.65 20.77 2.91
C ARG A 218 -3.25 20.86 1.51
N ILE A 219 -4.05 19.86 1.12
CA ILE A 219 -4.72 19.77 -0.16
C ILE A 219 -6.23 19.76 0.09
N GLU A 220 -6.97 20.54 -0.67
CA GLU A 220 -8.42 20.56 -0.66
C GLU A 220 -8.97 19.90 -1.92
N THR A 221 -9.86 18.92 -1.78
CA THR A 221 -10.57 18.31 -2.90
C THR A 221 -11.73 19.21 -3.29
N LEU A 222 -11.62 19.91 -4.40
CA LEU A 222 -12.64 20.85 -4.87
C LEU A 222 -13.86 20.13 -5.43
N LYS A 223 -13.66 19.05 -6.19
CA LYS A 223 -14.75 18.29 -6.82
C LYS A 223 -14.30 16.89 -7.20
N VAL A 224 -15.19 15.94 -7.00
CA VAL A 224 -15.10 14.57 -7.52
C VAL A 224 -16.22 14.32 -8.51
N ALA A 225 -15.93 13.70 -9.64
CA ALA A 225 -16.91 13.34 -10.67
C ALA A 225 -16.61 11.94 -11.23
N GLU A 226 -17.64 11.27 -11.72
CA GLU A 226 -17.42 10.03 -12.47
C GLU A 226 -16.64 10.33 -13.77
N PRO A 227 -15.75 9.41 -14.21
CA PRO A 227 -15.07 9.59 -15.48
C PRO A 227 -16.09 9.64 -16.65
N PRO A 228 -15.81 10.39 -17.69
CA PRO A 228 -16.70 10.47 -18.86
C PRO A 228 -16.85 9.08 -19.48
N LYS A 229 -18.05 8.79 -19.98
CA LYS A 229 -18.28 7.52 -20.68
C LYS A 229 -17.38 7.45 -21.92
N ARG A 230 -16.64 6.37 -22.04
CA ARG A 230 -15.83 6.12 -23.24
C ARG A 230 -16.76 5.98 -24.44
N GLN A 231 -16.45 6.69 -25.51
CA GLN A 231 -17.10 6.50 -26.80
C GLN A 231 -16.52 5.25 -27.46
N ALA A 232 -17.35 4.56 -28.25
CA ALA A 232 -16.84 3.46 -29.06
C ALA A 232 -15.86 4.01 -30.10
N GLY A 233 -14.78 3.26 -30.33
CA GLY A 233 -13.86 3.58 -31.41
C GLY A 233 -14.47 3.30 -32.78
N ASP A 234 -13.84 3.82 -33.83
CA ASP A 234 -14.22 3.54 -35.21
C ASP A 234 -13.97 2.07 -35.55
N LYS A 235 -14.96 1.43 -36.13
CA LYS A 235 -14.77 0.10 -36.74
C LYS A 235 -14.12 0.27 -38.10
N VAL A 236 -13.04 -0.47 -38.33
CA VAL A 236 -12.34 -0.50 -39.60
C VAL A 236 -12.74 -1.74 -40.39
N GLY A 237 -12.76 -1.64 -41.74
CA GLY A 237 -13.19 -2.73 -42.63
C GLY A 237 -12.11 -3.76 -42.90
N SER A 238 -10.83 -3.43 -42.69
CA SER A 238 -9.70 -4.34 -42.96
C SER A 238 -8.50 -4.05 -42.05
N VAL A 239 -7.57 -5.00 -42.01
CA VAL A 239 -6.29 -4.85 -41.31
C VAL A 239 -5.45 -3.73 -41.95
N ASP A 240 -5.45 -3.63 -43.27
CA ASP A 240 -4.70 -2.58 -43.99
C ASP A 240 -5.19 -1.18 -43.64
N GLU A 241 -6.50 -0.98 -43.52
CA GLU A 241 -7.09 0.28 -43.05
C GLU A 241 -6.68 0.59 -41.63
N LEU A 242 -6.67 -0.42 -40.73
CA LEU A 242 -6.19 -0.24 -39.34
C LEU A 242 -4.73 0.19 -39.31
N VAL A 243 -3.86 -0.52 -40.04
CA VAL A 243 -2.42 -0.19 -40.11
C VAL A 243 -2.22 1.20 -40.68
N GLY A 244 -2.96 1.59 -41.74
CA GLY A 244 -2.90 2.92 -42.30
C GLY A 244 -3.26 4.02 -41.26
N LYS A 245 -4.34 3.81 -40.49
CA LYS A 245 -4.74 4.73 -39.40
C LYS A 245 -3.70 4.81 -38.30
N LEU A 246 -3.12 3.67 -37.88
CA LEU A 246 -2.09 3.62 -36.84
C LEU A 246 -0.79 4.31 -37.30
N LYS A 247 -0.41 4.15 -38.56
CA LYS A 247 0.74 4.89 -39.16
C LYS A 247 0.48 6.40 -39.19
N ALA A 248 -0.72 6.80 -39.61
CA ALA A 248 -1.09 8.22 -39.61
C ALA A 248 -1.07 8.86 -38.20
N LEU A 249 -1.31 8.08 -37.15
CA LEU A 249 -1.23 8.49 -35.76
C LEU A 249 0.20 8.40 -35.18
N GLY A 250 1.18 7.89 -35.94
CA GLY A 250 2.56 7.70 -35.50
C GLY A 250 2.75 6.58 -34.45
N VAL A 251 1.76 5.67 -34.31
CA VAL A 251 1.81 4.58 -33.34
C VAL A 251 2.62 3.39 -33.84
N VAL A 252 2.66 3.19 -35.17
CA VAL A 252 3.48 2.15 -35.84
C VAL A 252 4.24 2.79 -37.00
N GLN A 253 5.44 2.24 -37.30
CA GLN A 253 6.29 2.65 -38.45
C GLN A 253 5.89 1.97 -39.74
#